data_ecdcfcea49a696e65ad89dbf7b564bc9
#
_entry.id   ecdcfcea49a696e65ad89dbf7b564bc9
#
_cell.length_a   1.000
_cell.length_b   1.000
_cell.length_c   1.000
_cell.angle_alpha   90.00
_cell.angle_beta   90.00
_cell.angle_gamma   90.00
#
_symmetry.space_group_name_H-M   'P 1'
#
loop_
_entity.id
_entity.type
_entity.pdbx_description
1 polymer ?
#
loop_
_entity_poly.entity_id
_entity_poly.type
_entity_poly.pdbx_seq_one_letter_code
_entity_poly.pdbx_strand_id
1 'polypeptide(L)'
;MTSDRILPTLVCASANPDKVYEIEQLLDGVVHLLPRPAEIPDVVEDADTLVGNARLKAMAILQVTGLPAVADDTGMFVDALPGELGVRTARYADDRPEHAETPYAANRAKLLDALRDKNCVSDVERAAHFVTVVIVCFPDGSELIVEGRCDGHIALAERGSRGFGFDPLFVPTPGVFAGDQRTFAEMSDDEKNELSHRGRAFRNLATHPLFSATLEFPCR
;
A
#
# COMPACT_ATOMS: atom_id res chain seq x y z
N MET A 1 -2.65 -30.38 -21.96
CA MET A 1 -1.91 -29.34 -22.64
C MET A 1 -2.19 -28.07 -21.87
N THR A 2 -1.25 -27.63 -21.02
CA THR A 2 -1.35 -26.36 -20.29
C THR A 2 -1.14 -25.26 -21.32
N SER A 3 -2.18 -24.48 -21.63
CA SER A 3 -2.04 -23.25 -22.39
C SER A 3 -1.08 -22.34 -21.64
N ASP A 4 0.11 -22.09 -22.19
CA ASP A 4 1.02 -21.09 -21.64
C ASP A 4 0.31 -19.73 -21.69
N ARG A 5 -0.19 -19.29 -20.54
CA ARG A 5 -0.83 -17.99 -20.40
C ARG A 5 0.26 -16.91 -20.54
N ILE A 6 0.18 -16.09 -21.58
CA ILE A 6 1.05 -14.92 -21.69
C ILE A 6 0.55 -13.87 -20.70
N LEU A 7 1.33 -13.62 -19.66
CA LEU A 7 1.00 -12.61 -18.66
C LEU A 7 1.30 -11.20 -19.21
N PRO A 8 0.44 -10.22 -18.94
CA PRO A 8 0.73 -8.83 -19.27
C PRO A 8 1.96 -8.34 -18.49
N THR A 9 2.78 -7.48 -19.11
CA THR A 9 3.98 -6.93 -18.47
C THR A 9 3.67 -5.56 -17.88
N LEU A 10 4.04 -5.35 -16.62
CA LEU A 10 4.01 -4.06 -15.93
C LEU A 10 5.37 -3.75 -15.33
N VAL A 11 5.74 -2.46 -15.28
CA VAL A 11 6.93 -2.00 -14.55
C VAL A 11 6.50 -1.48 -13.17
N CYS A 12 7.10 -1.98 -12.09
CA CYS A 12 6.86 -1.49 -10.75
C CYS A 12 7.45 -0.08 -10.59
N ALA A 13 6.65 0.88 -10.14
CA ALA A 13 7.13 2.25 -9.93
C ALA A 13 7.55 2.54 -8.48
N SER A 14 7.36 1.60 -7.56
CA SER A 14 7.73 1.80 -6.16
C SER A 14 9.25 1.76 -5.97
N ALA A 15 9.78 2.73 -5.22
CA ALA A 15 11.16 2.74 -4.73
C ALA A 15 11.29 2.15 -3.31
N ASN A 16 10.17 1.89 -2.62
CA ASN A 16 10.17 1.33 -1.28
C ASN A 16 10.28 -0.20 -1.35
N PRO A 17 11.37 -0.82 -0.85
CA PRO A 17 11.60 -2.26 -0.95
C PRO A 17 10.53 -3.09 -0.21
N ASP A 18 10.00 -2.58 0.92
CA ASP A 18 8.96 -3.28 1.67
C ASP A 18 7.66 -3.36 0.86
N LYS A 19 7.30 -2.28 0.15
CA LYS A 19 6.15 -2.27 -0.75
C LYS A 19 6.38 -3.18 -1.96
N VAL A 20 7.56 -3.14 -2.57
CA VAL A 20 7.92 -3.98 -3.73
C VAL A 20 7.75 -5.45 -3.39
N TYR A 21 8.25 -5.87 -2.22
CA TYR A 21 8.09 -7.25 -1.74
C TYR A 21 6.61 -7.70 -1.66
N GLU A 22 5.74 -6.88 -1.06
CA GLU A 22 4.29 -7.18 -1.00
C GLU A 22 3.65 -7.20 -2.40
N ILE A 23 4.00 -6.24 -3.28
CA ILE A 23 3.45 -6.14 -4.63
C ILE A 23 3.83 -7.36 -5.47
N GLU A 24 5.08 -7.82 -5.37
CA GLU A 24 5.54 -9.02 -6.07
C GLU A 24 4.72 -10.24 -5.68
N GLN A 25 4.46 -10.44 -4.38
CA GLN A 25 3.63 -11.54 -3.91
C GLN A 25 2.17 -11.44 -4.40
N LEU A 26 1.59 -10.24 -4.35
CA LEU A 26 0.19 -9.99 -4.72
C LEU A 26 -0.07 -10.10 -6.23
N LEU A 27 0.95 -9.88 -7.06
CA LEU A 27 0.88 -9.95 -8.51
C LEU A 27 1.50 -11.22 -9.11
N ASP A 28 2.00 -12.12 -8.26
CA ASP A 28 2.55 -13.41 -8.73
C ASP A 28 1.49 -14.20 -9.53
N GLY A 29 1.88 -14.68 -10.70
CA GLY A 29 0.97 -15.38 -11.64
C GLY A 29 -0.13 -14.50 -12.27
N VAL A 30 -0.18 -13.20 -11.98
CA VAL A 30 -1.14 -12.25 -12.57
C VAL A 30 -0.49 -11.46 -13.71
N VAL A 31 0.72 -10.93 -13.47
CA VAL A 31 1.48 -10.13 -14.43
C VAL A 31 2.95 -10.56 -14.45
N HIS A 32 3.67 -10.21 -15.51
CA HIS A 32 5.12 -10.20 -15.49
C HIS A 32 5.59 -8.84 -14.96
N LEU A 33 5.92 -8.78 -13.66
CA LEU A 33 6.33 -7.54 -13.00
C LEU A 33 7.82 -7.30 -13.21
N LEU A 34 8.17 -6.22 -13.93
CA LEU A 34 9.54 -5.75 -14.09
C LEU A 34 9.91 -4.82 -12.92
N PRO A 35 11.16 -4.87 -12.44
CA PRO A 35 11.60 -3.96 -11.40
C PRO A 35 11.67 -2.52 -11.93
N ARG A 36 11.60 -1.55 -11.01
CA ARG A 36 11.85 -0.14 -11.28
C ARG A 36 13.29 0.04 -11.78
N PRO A 37 13.50 0.75 -12.91
CA PRO A 37 14.86 1.07 -13.38
C PRO A 37 15.63 1.88 -12.32
N ALA A 38 16.85 1.45 -11.99
CA ALA A 38 17.63 2.03 -10.91
C ALA A 38 18.12 3.47 -11.20
N GLU A 39 18.22 3.84 -12.47
CA GLU A 39 18.66 5.15 -12.93
C GLU A 39 17.59 6.26 -12.80
N ILE A 40 16.34 5.89 -12.56
CA ILE A 40 15.26 6.86 -12.39
C ILE A 40 15.32 7.43 -10.96
N PRO A 41 15.47 8.75 -10.77
CA PRO A 41 15.48 9.35 -9.43
C PRO A 41 14.13 9.20 -8.75
N ASP A 42 14.12 9.34 -7.42
CA ASP A 42 12.88 9.32 -6.66
C ASP A 42 11.95 10.45 -7.12
N VAL A 43 10.69 10.09 -7.29
CA VAL A 43 9.65 11.02 -7.71
C VAL A 43 9.22 11.86 -6.53
N VAL A 44 9.15 13.17 -6.72
CA VAL A 44 8.59 14.08 -5.70
C VAL A 44 7.09 13.84 -5.62
N GLU A 45 6.64 13.42 -4.44
CA GLU A 45 5.23 13.14 -4.14
C GLU A 45 4.61 14.40 -3.49
N ASP A 46 4.26 15.38 -4.32
CA ASP A 46 3.73 16.70 -3.91
C ASP A 46 2.24 16.90 -4.22
N ALA A 47 1.56 15.85 -4.68
CA ALA A 47 0.11 15.92 -4.89
C ALA A 47 -0.66 15.83 -3.56
N ASP A 48 -1.82 16.51 -3.53
CA ASP A 48 -2.71 16.55 -2.36
C ASP A 48 -3.56 15.27 -2.18
N THR A 49 -3.42 14.29 -3.08
CA THR A 49 -4.21 13.05 -3.07
C THR A 49 -3.34 11.82 -3.30
N LEU A 50 -3.77 10.65 -2.75
CA LEU A 50 -3.12 9.37 -2.99
C LEU A 50 -3.10 9.02 -4.49
N VAL A 51 -4.22 9.27 -5.21
CA VAL A 51 -4.29 9.06 -6.67
C VAL A 51 -3.25 9.92 -7.39
N GLY A 52 -3.11 11.19 -6.99
CA GLY A 52 -2.13 12.12 -7.56
C GLY A 52 -0.71 11.61 -7.40
N ASN A 53 -0.31 11.22 -6.18
CA ASN A 53 1.02 10.71 -5.90
C ASN A 53 1.30 9.38 -6.62
N ALA A 54 0.34 8.45 -6.63
CA ALA A 54 0.46 7.21 -7.39
C ALA A 54 0.65 7.49 -8.89
N ARG A 55 -0.12 8.45 -9.45
CA ARG A 55 -0.02 8.85 -10.87
C ARG A 55 1.35 9.43 -11.19
N LEU A 56 1.89 10.33 -10.36
CA LEU A 56 3.23 10.89 -10.55
C LEU A 56 4.29 9.79 -10.65
N LYS A 57 4.24 8.81 -9.76
CA LYS A 57 5.17 7.66 -9.77
C LYS A 57 5.03 6.81 -11.04
N ALA A 58 3.80 6.41 -11.40
CA ALA A 58 3.56 5.57 -12.57
C ALA A 58 3.95 6.27 -13.86
N MET A 59 3.59 7.54 -14.03
CA MET A 59 3.92 8.34 -15.22
C MET A 59 5.43 8.53 -15.41
N ALA A 60 6.18 8.75 -14.31
CA ALA A 60 7.63 8.89 -14.41
C ALA A 60 8.30 7.62 -14.96
N ILE A 61 7.83 6.45 -14.55
CA ILE A 61 8.33 5.17 -15.06
C ILE A 61 7.87 4.93 -16.50
N LEU A 62 6.60 5.17 -16.82
CA LEU A 62 6.05 5.04 -18.17
C LEU A 62 6.80 5.90 -19.19
N GLN A 63 7.11 7.15 -18.83
CA GLN A 63 7.83 8.09 -19.72
C GLN A 63 9.23 7.61 -20.08
N VAL A 64 9.93 6.95 -19.16
CA VAL A 64 11.29 6.46 -19.41
C VAL A 64 11.29 5.10 -20.11
N THR A 65 10.38 4.20 -19.71
CA THR A 65 10.40 2.82 -20.18
C THR A 65 9.56 2.60 -21.44
N GLY A 66 8.57 3.45 -21.69
CA GLY A 66 7.55 3.23 -22.72
C GLY A 66 6.63 2.04 -22.46
N LEU A 67 6.71 1.42 -21.28
CA LEU A 67 5.92 0.25 -20.87
C LEU A 67 4.86 0.64 -19.86
N PRO A 68 3.73 -0.10 -19.78
CA PRO A 68 2.75 0.11 -18.73
C PRO A 68 3.39 0.05 -17.35
N ALA A 69 3.10 1.02 -16.50
CA ALA A 69 3.69 1.14 -15.18
C ALA A 69 2.63 1.11 -14.08
N VAL A 70 2.89 0.34 -13.01
CA VAL A 70 2.03 0.24 -11.84
C VAL A 70 2.67 0.96 -10.65
N ALA A 71 1.88 1.80 -9.98
CA ALA A 71 2.26 2.46 -8.73
C ALA A 71 1.16 2.33 -7.68
N ASP A 72 1.55 2.31 -6.41
CA ASP A 72 0.63 2.50 -5.30
C ASP A 72 0.97 3.76 -4.49
N ASP A 73 -0.06 4.34 -3.89
CA ASP A 73 0.12 5.25 -2.78
C ASP A 73 -0.81 4.89 -1.63
N THR A 74 -0.32 5.08 -0.39
CA THR A 74 -1.03 4.60 0.80
C THR A 74 -1.09 5.69 1.85
N GLY A 75 -2.30 5.91 2.36
CA GLY A 75 -2.57 6.77 3.50
C GLY A 75 -3.19 6.02 4.66
N MET A 76 -2.80 6.39 5.89
CA MET A 76 -3.51 6.05 7.10
C MET A 76 -4.31 7.26 7.55
N PHE A 77 -5.51 7.03 8.03
CA PHE A 77 -6.40 8.04 8.56
C PHE A 77 -6.82 7.60 9.96
N VAL A 78 -6.71 8.52 10.92
CA VAL A 78 -7.04 8.27 12.32
C VAL A 78 -8.12 9.27 12.72
N ASP A 79 -9.28 8.78 13.16
CA ASP A 79 -10.47 9.60 13.37
C ASP A 79 -10.25 10.71 14.42
N ALA A 80 -9.46 10.41 15.46
CA ALA A 80 -9.07 11.39 16.48
C ALA A 80 -8.07 12.46 16.00
N LEU A 81 -7.44 12.27 14.83
CA LEU A 81 -6.36 13.12 14.29
C LEU A 81 -6.69 13.55 12.84
N PRO A 82 -7.84 14.23 12.62
CA PRO A 82 -8.29 14.56 11.27
C PRO A 82 -7.28 15.46 10.54
N GLY A 83 -6.88 15.02 9.32
CA GLY A 83 -5.98 15.80 8.46
C GLY A 83 -4.49 15.74 8.82
N GLU A 84 -4.11 15.02 9.88
CA GLU A 84 -2.69 14.97 10.29
C GLU A 84 -1.87 13.97 9.47
N LEU A 85 -2.46 12.85 9.04
CA LEU A 85 -1.80 11.79 8.29
C LEU A 85 -2.22 11.82 6.80
N GLY A 86 -2.96 10.83 6.29
CA GLY A 86 -3.39 10.76 4.89
C GLY A 86 -2.20 10.64 3.94
N VAL A 87 -2.07 11.54 2.98
CA VAL A 87 -0.94 11.59 2.02
C VAL A 87 0.42 11.79 2.69
N ARG A 88 0.45 12.25 3.94
CA ARG A 88 1.67 12.49 4.72
C ARG A 88 2.06 11.30 5.59
N THR A 89 1.36 10.19 5.52
CA THR A 89 1.53 9.02 6.40
C THR A 89 2.98 8.55 6.52
N ALA A 90 3.69 8.43 5.40
CA ALA A 90 5.09 8.00 5.39
C ALA A 90 6.06 9.04 6.00
N ARG A 91 5.66 10.30 6.05
CA ARG A 91 6.44 11.47 6.48
C ARG A 91 5.81 12.16 7.70
N TYR A 92 5.02 11.43 8.48
CA TYR A 92 4.26 12.01 9.59
C TYR A 92 5.15 12.66 10.65
N ALA A 93 6.34 12.11 10.89
CA ALA A 93 7.29 12.62 11.88
C ALA A 93 8.50 13.35 11.28
N ASP A 94 8.42 13.86 10.04
CA ASP A 94 9.53 14.64 9.44
C ASP A 94 9.92 15.88 10.24
N ASP A 95 9.02 16.38 11.08
CA ASP A 95 9.28 17.46 12.05
C ASP A 95 10.01 16.99 13.33
N ARG A 96 10.25 15.68 13.51
CA ARG A 96 10.91 15.09 14.69
C ARG A 96 12.04 14.10 14.32
N PRO A 97 12.99 14.46 13.43
CA PRO A 97 13.95 13.51 12.87
C PRO A 97 14.96 12.94 13.89
N GLU A 98 15.07 13.54 15.08
CA GLU A 98 16.17 13.27 16.02
C GLU A 98 15.84 12.21 17.09
N HIS A 99 14.63 11.63 17.09
CA HIS A 99 14.13 10.89 18.25
C HIS A 99 13.89 9.39 18.02
N ALA A 100 14.27 8.82 16.88
CA ALA A 100 14.07 7.39 16.64
C ALA A 100 15.16 6.78 15.75
N GLU A 101 15.35 5.46 15.90
CA GLU A 101 16.32 4.69 15.12
C GLU A 101 16.00 4.65 13.63
N THR A 102 14.73 4.79 13.27
CA THR A 102 14.27 4.78 11.87
C THR A 102 13.10 5.74 11.66
N PRO A 103 12.86 6.24 10.42
CA PRO A 103 11.67 7.02 10.10
C PRO A 103 10.35 6.33 10.50
N TYR A 104 10.27 5.02 10.34
CA TYR A 104 9.09 4.25 10.76
C TYR A 104 8.86 4.30 12.27
N ALA A 105 9.91 4.14 13.08
CA ALA A 105 9.82 4.24 14.52
C ALA A 105 9.43 5.66 14.98
N ALA A 106 9.98 6.72 14.33
CA ALA A 106 9.61 8.09 14.58
C ALA A 106 8.11 8.34 14.33
N ASN A 107 7.60 7.87 13.19
CA ASN A 107 6.19 7.99 12.84
C ASN A 107 5.28 7.31 13.86
N ARG A 108 5.62 6.10 14.31
CA ARG A 108 4.85 5.37 15.31
C ARG A 108 4.87 6.04 16.68
N ALA A 109 6.04 6.50 17.12
CA ALA A 109 6.17 7.22 18.39
C ALA A 109 5.31 8.49 18.39
N LYS A 110 5.39 9.31 17.32
CA LYS A 110 4.58 10.51 17.17
C LYS A 110 3.09 10.21 17.22
N LEU A 111 2.64 9.13 16.57
CA LEU A 111 1.23 8.72 16.58
C LEU A 111 0.75 8.35 17.98
N LEU A 112 1.54 7.56 18.70
CA LEU A 112 1.20 7.17 20.08
C LEU A 112 1.14 8.38 21.01
N ASP A 113 2.08 9.32 20.88
CA ASP A 113 2.08 10.58 21.64
C ASP A 113 0.82 11.40 21.34
N ALA A 114 0.50 11.62 20.06
CA ALA A 114 -0.66 12.40 19.66
C ALA A 114 -1.98 11.82 20.20
N LEU A 115 -2.15 10.49 20.16
CA LEU A 115 -3.32 9.82 20.70
C LEU A 115 -3.37 9.88 22.23
N ARG A 116 -2.22 9.80 22.91
CA ARG A 116 -2.12 9.96 24.37
C ARG A 116 -2.49 11.38 24.78
N ASP A 117 -2.00 12.39 24.09
CA ASP A 117 -2.30 13.81 24.38
C ASP A 117 -3.80 14.11 24.22
N LYS A 118 -4.49 13.38 23.35
CA LYS A 118 -5.96 13.44 23.21
C LYS A 118 -6.73 12.53 24.18
N ASN A 119 -6.03 11.80 25.07
CA ASN A 119 -6.60 10.84 26.00
C ASN A 119 -7.43 9.72 25.32
N CYS A 120 -7.08 9.32 24.11
CA CYS A 120 -7.73 8.22 23.39
C CYS A 120 -7.27 6.88 23.98
N VAL A 121 -8.13 6.19 24.73
CA VAL A 121 -7.80 4.94 25.44
C VAL A 121 -8.57 3.72 24.96
N SER A 122 -9.74 3.90 24.37
CA SER A 122 -10.57 2.80 23.83
C SER A 122 -10.31 2.58 22.35
N ASP A 123 -10.60 1.37 21.85
CA ASP A 123 -10.46 1.03 20.43
C ASP A 123 -11.29 1.96 19.53
N VAL A 124 -12.48 2.38 20.01
CA VAL A 124 -13.35 3.31 19.26
C VAL A 124 -12.73 4.71 19.16
N GLU A 125 -12.12 5.22 20.23
CA GLU A 125 -11.43 6.52 20.21
C GLU A 125 -10.16 6.48 19.37
N ARG A 126 -9.61 5.30 19.17
CA ARG A 126 -8.40 5.03 18.37
C ARG A 126 -8.71 4.50 16.98
N ALA A 127 -9.98 4.61 16.55
CA ALA A 127 -10.42 4.14 15.24
C ALA A 127 -9.56 4.76 14.11
N ALA A 128 -9.19 3.90 13.17
CA ALA A 128 -8.32 4.27 12.07
C ALA A 128 -8.61 3.40 10.84
N HIS A 129 -8.19 3.86 9.69
CA HIS A 129 -8.21 3.04 8.49
C HIS A 129 -7.04 3.35 7.58
N PHE A 130 -6.63 2.34 6.83
CA PHE A 130 -5.73 2.49 5.71
C PHE A 130 -6.49 2.52 4.39
N VAL A 131 -5.99 3.31 3.45
CA VAL A 131 -6.39 3.29 2.04
C VAL A 131 -5.15 3.15 1.19
N THR A 132 -5.18 2.22 0.24
CA THR A 132 -4.20 2.15 -0.85
C THR A 132 -4.91 2.40 -2.16
N VAL A 133 -4.40 3.34 -2.93
CA VAL A 133 -4.74 3.53 -4.34
C VAL A 133 -3.66 2.89 -5.18
N VAL A 134 -4.05 2.07 -6.14
CA VAL A 134 -3.18 1.50 -7.17
C VAL A 134 -3.59 2.08 -8.51
N ILE A 135 -2.63 2.55 -9.28
CA ILE A 135 -2.83 3.03 -10.64
C ILE A 135 -1.93 2.27 -11.60
N VAL A 136 -2.47 1.92 -12.76
CA VAL A 136 -1.70 1.48 -13.92
C VAL A 136 -1.86 2.53 -15.00
N CYS A 137 -0.74 3.12 -15.46
CA CYS A 137 -0.71 4.03 -16.59
C CYS A 137 -0.23 3.29 -17.84
N PHE A 138 -0.94 3.45 -18.95
CA PHE A 138 -0.64 2.78 -20.23
C PHE A 138 -0.06 3.74 -21.26
N PRO A 139 0.73 3.23 -22.25
CA PRO A 139 1.33 4.07 -23.30
C PRO A 139 0.33 4.80 -24.20
N ASP A 140 -0.90 4.32 -24.31
CA ASP A 140 -1.97 4.96 -25.06
C ASP A 140 -2.64 6.13 -24.32
N GLY A 141 -2.19 6.44 -23.10
CA GLY A 141 -2.71 7.49 -22.24
C GLY A 141 -3.90 7.05 -21.37
N SER A 142 -4.34 5.81 -21.48
CA SER A 142 -5.38 5.28 -20.58
C SER A 142 -4.80 4.98 -19.19
N GLU A 143 -5.69 4.98 -18.18
CA GLU A 143 -5.36 4.68 -16.79
C GLU A 143 -6.37 3.68 -16.23
N LEU A 144 -5.87 2.77 -15.39
CA LEU A 144 -6.70 1.94 -14.52
C LEU A 144 -6.43 2.29 -13.06
N ILE A 145 -7.46 2.65 -12.33
CA ILE A 145 -7.36 3.03 -10.91
C ILE A 145 -8.22 2.07 -10.11
N VAL A 146 -7.64 1.48 -9.07
CA VAL A 146 -8.34 0.66 -8.09
C VAL A 146 -7.93 1.07 -6.68
N GLU A 147 -8.79 0.77 -5.72
CA GLU A 147 -8.59 1.12 -4.32
C GLU A 147 -8.83 -0.09 -3.42
N GLY A 148 -8.13 -0.13 -2.30
CA GLY A 148 -8.40 -1.04 -1.20
C GLY A 148 -8.37 -0.31 0.13
N ARG A 149 -9.35 -0.60 0.99
CA ARG A 149 -9.49 -0.03 2.32
C ARG A 149 -9.46 -1.13 3.37
N CYS A 150 -8.81 -0.87 4.49
CA CYS A 150 -8.84 -1.71 5.67
C CYS A 150 -9.14 -0.86 6.90
N ASP A 151 -10.29 -1.11 7.54
CA ASP A 151 -10.67 -0.46 8.79
C ASP A 151 -10.02 -1.18 9.97
N GLY A 152 -9.86 -0.46 11.09
CA GLY A 152 -9.25 -0.99 12.30
C GLY A 152 -9.09 0.08 13.37
N HIS A 153 -8.15 -0.15 14.27
CA HIS A 153 -7.80 0.81 15.31
C HIS A 153 -6.30 0.76 15.60
N ILE A 154 -5.80 1.78 16.29
CA ILE A 154 -4.40 1.86 16.72
C ILE A 154 -4.26 1.24 18.11
N ALA A 155 -3.42 0.24 18.27
CA ALA A 155 -3.08 -0.38 19.54
C ALA A 155 -2.46 0.61 20.53
N LEU A 156 -2.57 0.36 21.83
CA LEU A 156 -1.99 1.21 22.87
C LEU A 156 -0.45 1.21 22.88
N ALA A 157 0.15 0.13 22.38
CA ALA A 157 1.60 -0.06 22.26
C ALA A 157 1.93 -0.90 21.05
N GLU A 158 3.17 -0.83 20.59
CA GLU A 158 3.69 -1.66 19.50
C GLU A 158 3.67 -3.15 19.88
N ARG A 159 3.24 -4.01 18.96
CA ARG A 159 3.25 -5.46 19.08
C ARG A 159 3.64 -6.10 17.76
N GLY A 160 4.37 -7.24 17.85
CA GLY A 160 4.88 -7.94 16.67
C GLY A 160 6.15 -7.31 16.09
N SER A 161 6.71 -7.98 15.09
CA SER A 161 7.99 -7.58 14.49
C SER A 161 8.00 -7.75 12.96
N ARG A 162 6.89 -8.14 12.36
CA ARG A 162 6.77 -8.32 10.91
C ARG A 162 6.28 -7.04 10.24
N GLY A 163 6.39 -7.01 8.91
CA GLY A 163 5.91 -5.90 8.09
C GLY A 163 6.73 -4.62 8.30
N PHE A 164 6.11 -3.47 8.04
CA PHE A 164 6.77 -2.17 8.07
C PHE A 164 5.82 -1.04 8.46
N GLY A 165 6.35 0.18 8.56
CA GLY A 165 5.55 1.37 8.82
C GLY A 165 4.80 1.31 10.14
N PHE A 166 3.48 1.34 10.07
CA PHE A 166 2.57 1.32 11.22
C PHE A 166 2.03 -0.07 11.57
N ASP A 167 2.50 -1.13 10.91
CA ASP A 167 2.04 -2.51 11.16
C ASP A 167 2.09 -2.94 12.63
N PRO A 168 3.11 -2.56 13.44
CA PRO A 168 3.14 -2.87 14.87
C PRO A 168 2.04 -2.23 15.70
N LEU A 169 1.32 -1.25 15.16
CA LEU A 169 0.27 -0.51 15.86
C LEU A 169 -1.14 -0.76 15.29
N PHE A 170 -1.27 -1.19 14.05
CA PHE A 170 -2.59 -1.30 13.40
C PHE A 170 -3.22 -2.67 13.62
N VAL A 171 -4.39 -2.69 14.24
CA VAL A 171 -5.25 -3.87 14.46
C VAL A 171 -6.40 -3.80 13.47
N PRO A 172 -6.47 -4.70 12.46
CA PRO A 172 -7.55 -4.70 11.48
C PRO A 172 -8.88 -5.16 12.06
N THR A 173 -9.99 -4.61 11.54
CA THR A 173 -11.34 -5.00 11.90
C THR A 173 -12.19 -5.22 10.63
N PRO A 174 -12.74 -6.42 10.40
CA PRO A 174 -12.52 -7.63 11.19
C PRO A 174 -11.10 -8.17 11.06
N GLY A 175 -10.63 -8.88 12.09
CA GLY A 175 -9.40 -9.67 12.01
C GLY A 175 -9.59 -10.98 11.26
N VAL A 176 -8.59 -11.88 11.34
CA VAL A 176 -8.63 -13.21 10.68
C VAL A 176 -9.79 -14.07 11.21
N PHE A 177 -10.10 -13.92 12.49
CA PHE A 177 -11.22 -14.61 13.17
C PHE A 177 -11.94 -13.66 14.12
N ALA A 178 -13.12 -14.06 14.59
CA ALA A 178 -13.89 -13.24 15.53
C ALA A 178 -13.11 -13.01 16.83
N GLY A 179 -12.93 -11.73 17.20
CA GLY A 179 -12.19 -11.32 18.40
C GLY A 179 -10.67 -11.31 18.22
N ASP A 180 -10.16 -11.46 17.00
CA ASP A 180 -8.73 -11.29 16.71
C ASP A 180 -8.30 -9.84 16.98
N GLN A 181 -7.33 -9.68 17.87
CA GLN A 181 -6.79 -8.38 18.27
C GLN A 181 -5.31 -8.24 17.91
N ARG A 182 -4.81 -9.11 17.02
CA ARG A 182 -3.43 -9.02 16.52
C ARG A 182 -3.24 -7.79 15.65
N THR A 183 -2.08 -7.17 15.78
CA THR A 183 -1.62 -6.15 14.83
C THR A 183 -1.19 -6.80 13.51
N PHE A 184 -1.05 -6.04 12.44
CA PHE A 184 -0.48 -6.55 11.20
C PHE A 184 0.92 -7.16 11.41
N ALA A 185 1.73 -6.60 12.33
CA ALA A 185 3.06 -7.13 12.62
C ALA A 185 3.07 -8.45 13.41
N GLU A 186 1.94 -8.89 13.93
CA GLU A 186 1.75 -10.19 14.58
C GLU A 186 1.18 -11.27 13.63
N MET A 187 0.82 -10.88 12.40
CA MET A 187 0.25 -11.77 11.38
C MET A 187 1.34 -12.31 10.46
N SER A 188 1.06 -13.44 9.78
CA SER A 188 1.86 -13.86 8.63
C SER A 188 1.63 -12.94 7.44
N ASP A 189 2.52 -13.01 6.44
CA ASP A 189 2.38 -12.23 5.21
C ASP A 189 1.07 -12.59 4.48
N ASP A 190 0.70 -13.87 4.44
CA ASP A 190 -0.55 -14.34 3.83
C ASP A 190 -1.78 -13.78 4.55
N GLU A 191 -1.81 -13.85 5.91
CA GLU A 191 -2.91 -13.28 6.71
C GLU A 191 -3.03 -11.77 6.50
N LYS A 192 -1.91 -11.05 6.49
CA LYS A 192 -1.87 -9.61 6.23
C LYS A 192 -2.32 -9.29 4.82
N ASN A 193 -1.82 -10.01 3.81
CA ASN A 193 -2.20 -9.82 2.41
C ASN A 193 -3.69 -10.05 2.18
N GLU A 194 -4.31 -11.00 2.91
CA GLU A 194 -5.76 -11.23 2.83
C GLU A 194 -6.58 -10.05 3.36
N LEU A 195 -6.18 -9.44 4.46
CA LEU A 195 -6.96 -8.41 5.17
C LEU A 195 -6.61 -6.99 4.74
N SER A 196 -5.36 -6.73 4.36
CA SER A 196 -4.83 -5.38 4.24
C SER A 196 -5.43 -4.58 3.09
N HIS A 197 -5.34 -3.26 3.24
CA HIS A 197 -5.67 -2.27 2.23
C HIS A 197 -4.95 -2.53 0.90
N ARG A 198 -3.62 -2.82 0.95
CA ARG A 198 -2.83 -3.15 -0.25
C ARG A 198 -3.27 -4.46 -0.87
N GLY A 199 -3.43 -5.52 -0.06
CA GLY A 199 -3.91 -6.80 -0.54
C GLY A 199 -5.27 -6.68 -1.25
N ARG A 200 -6.20 -5.90 -0.70
CA ARG A 200 -7.51 -5.63 -1.34
C ARG A 200 -7.37 -4.85 -2.64
N ALA A 201 -6.53 -3.79 -2.66
CA ALA A 201 -6.31 -2.99 -3.87
C ALA A 201 -5.73 -3.83 -5.02
N PHE A 202 -4.69 -4.64 -4.74
CA PHE A 202 -4.07 -5.48 -5.76
C PHE A 202 -4.95 -6.66 -6.18
N ARG A 203 -5.79 -7.22 -5.31
CA ARG A 203 -6.82 -8.20 -5.71
C ARG A 203 -7.86 -7.56 -6.64
N ASN A 204 -8.28 -6.32 -6.37
CA ASN A 204 -9.16 -5.58 -7.27
C ASN A 204 -8.50 -5.36 -8.63
N LEU A 205 -7.19 -5.08 -8.67
CA LEU A 205 -6.43 -5.00 -9.91
C LEU A 205 -6.41 -6.35 -10.63
N ALA A 206 -6.03 -7.43 -9.94
CA ALA A 206 -5.88 -8.78 -10.51
C ALA A 206 -7.19 -9.33 -11.08
N THR A 207 -8.34 -8.99 -10.50
CA THR A 207 -9.67 -9.40 -10.96
C THR A 207 -10.23 -8.50 -12.05
N HIS A 208 -9.58 -7.39 -12.38
CA HIS A 208 -10.03 -6.50 -13.45
C HIS A 208 -9.92 -7.22 -14.83
N PRO A 209 -10.87 -7.04 -15.75
CA PRO A 209 -10.88 -7.74 -17.05
C PRO A 209 -9.58 -7.64 -17.85
N LEU A 210 -8.84 -6.54 -17.75
CA LEU A 210 -7.54 -6.38 -18.41
C LEU A 210 -6.47 -7.38 -17.93
N PHE A 211 -6.60 -7.92 -16.71
CA PHE A 211 -5.65 -8.84 -16.10
C PHE A 211 -6.22 -10.24 -15.87
N SER A 212 -7.55 -10.38 -15.78
CA SER A 212 -8.23 -11.66 -15.57
C SER A 212 -8.57 -12.38 -16.86
N ALA A 213 -8.67 -11.68 -18.00
CA ALA A 213 -9.05 -12.30 -19.26
C ALA A 213 -7.94 -13.21 -19.79
N THR A 214 -8.25 -14.48 -19.96
CA THR A 214 -7.53 -15.36 -20.89
C THR A 214 -7.70 -14.76 -22.28
N LEU A 215 -6.63 -14.24 -22.87
CA LEU A 215 -6.65 -13.87 -24.28
C LEU A 215 -6.81 -15.17 -25.08
N GLU A 216 -8.05 -15.57 -25.34
CA GLU A 216 -8.34 -16.57 -26.35
C GLU A 216 -8.10 -15.89 -27.71
N PHE A 217 -6.93 -16.14 -28.29
CA PHE A 217 -6.74 -15.81 -29.70
C PHE A 217 -7.58 -16.81 -30.52
N PRO A 218 -8.51 -16.34 -31.38
CA PRO A 218 -9.17 -17.23 -32.31
C PRO A 218 -8.08 -17.79 -33.22
N CYS A 219 -7.89 -19.11 -33.21
CA CYS A 219 -7.10 -19.81 -34.21
C CYS A 219 -7.62 -19.44 -35.61
N ARG A 220 -6.79 -18.77 -36.40
CA ARG A 220 -6.99 -18.61 -37.85
C ARG A 220 -6.26 -19.72 -38.59
#